data_7a58314c1b625f861a64bbbd3ddec990
#
_entry.id   7a58314c1b625f861a64bbbd3ddec990
#
_cell.length_a   1.000
_cell.length_b   1.000
_cell.length_c   1.000
_cell.angle_alpha   90.00
_cell.angle_beta   90.00
_cell.angle_gamma   90.00
#
_symmetry.space_group_name_H-M   'P 1'
#
loop_
_entity.id
_entity.type
_entity.pdbx_description
1 polymer ?
#
loop_
_entity_poly.entity_id
_entity_poly.type
_entity_poly.pdbx_seq_one_letter_code
_entity_poly.pdbx_strand_id
1 'polypeptide(L)'
;NAMPPFNHRDPGVVGAASDDAAHVEMISDGIHLHPAVVRSVFRWFGAERVCLISDSMRAAGMPNGVYSLGGQTVYMTDGKATLEDGTIAGSATCLAECFRRAVSFGVPLDAALRAATINPAQAVGLFDELGSITAGKRADVLVLDETLHPEKIFIGGVQTK
;
A
#
# COMPACT_ATOMS: atom_id res chain seq x y z
N ASN A 1 -2.48 -3.46 9.62
CA ASN A 1 -3.24 -2.26 10.01
C ASN A 1 -4.69 -2.53 10.41
N ALA A 2 -5.28 -3.65 10.01
CA ALA A 2 -6.63 -4.07 10.43
C ALA A 2 -6.61 -5.29 11.37
N MET A 3 -5.44 -5.67 11.87
CA MET A 3 -5.27 -6.82 12.76
C MET A 3 -5.36 -6.38 14.23
N PRO A 4 -5.69 -7.31 15.15
CA PRO A 4 -5.55 -7.08 16.58
C PRO A 4 -4.13 -6.63 16.95
N PRO A 5 -3.97 -5.92 18.09
CA PRO A 5 -2.65 -5.48 18.53
C PRO A 5 -1.67 -6.65 18.73
N PHE A 6 -0.40 -6.41 18.36
CA PHE A 6 0.69 -7.33 18.66
C PHE A 6 1.08 -7.20 20.14
N ASN A 7 0.73 -8.19 20.95
CA ASN A 7 1.05 -8.23 22.37
C ASN A 7 2.20 -9.22 22.64
N HIS A 8 3.07 -8.87 23.56
CA HIS A 8 4.28 -9.66 23.87
C HIS A 8 4.03 -11.05 24.44
N ARG A 9 2.82 -11.36 24.95
CA ARG A 9 2.41 -12.68 25.44
C ARG A 9 1.27 -13.29 24.63
N ASP A 10 0.69 -12.53 23.70
CA ASP A 10 -0.34 -12.97 22.78
C ASP A 10 -0.15 -12.23 21.45
N PRO A 11 0.80 -12.71 20.62
CA PRO A 11 1.22 -11.97 19.41
C PRO A 11 0.20 -12.02 18.27
N GLY A 12 -0.83 -12.85 18.38
CA GLY A 12 -1.93 -12.93 17.43
C GLY A 12 -1.51 -13.22 15.98
N VAL A 13 -2.29 -12.72 15.04
CA VAL A 13 -2.05 -12.92 13.59
C VAL A 13 -0.72 -12.31 13.14
N VAL A 14 -0.32 -11.16 13.69
CA VAL A 14 0.96 -10.52 13.36
C VAL A 14 2.14 -11.41 13.71
N GLY A 15 2.09 -12.05 14.90
CA GLY A 15 3.11 -13.01 15.34
C GLY A 15 3.13 -14.25 14.47
N ALA A 16 1.97 -14.86 14.21
CA ALA A 16 1.85 -16.03 13.34
C ALA A 16 2.39 -15.74 11.93
N ALA A 17 2.05 -14.59 11.35
CA ALA A 17 2.56 -14.18 10.04
C ALA A 17 4.08 -13.95 10.04
N SER A 18 4.71 -13.60 11.18
CA SER A 18 6.16 -13.43 11.23
C SER A 18 6.90 -14.76 11.10
N ASP A 19 6.30 -15.84 11.59
CA ASP A 19 6.87 -17.20 11.57
C ASP A 19 6.53 -17.97 10.27
N ASP A 20 5.65 -17.43 9.43
CA ASP A 20 5.24 -18.01 8.15
C ASP A 20 5.97 -17.33 6.98
N ALA A 21 5.89 -17.94 5.78
CA ALA A 21 6.40 -17.36 4.53
C ALA A 21 5.36 -16.49 3.79
N ALA A 22 4.20 -16.25 4.37
CA ALA A 22 3.13 -15.48 3.74
C ALA A 22 3.52 -14.03 3.46
N HIS A 23 3.00 -13.48 2.37
CA HIS A 23 3.05 -12.04 2.12
C HIS A 23 2.18 -11.30 3.13
N VAL A 24 2.59 -10.09 3.50
CA VAL A 24 1.84 -9.20 4.38
C VAL A 24 1.50 -7.91 3.65
N GLU A 25 0.24 -7.55 3.65
CA GLU A 25 -0.25 -6.31 3.05
C GLU A 25 -0.19 -5.16 4.04
N MET A 26 0.18 -3.98 3.56
CA MET A 26 0.35 -2.80 4.40
C MET A 26 -0.09 -1.52 3.70
N ILE A 27 -0.90 -0.71 4.41
CA ILE A 27 -1.28 0.64 4.01
C ILE A 27 -0.30 1.63 4.66
N SER A 28 0.54 2.29 3.87
CA SER A 28 1.57 3.23 4.36
C SER A 28 1.17 4.70 4.18
N ASP A 29 -0.10 5.02 4.37
CA ASP A 29 -0.64 6.37 4.19
C ASP A 29 -0.38 7.32 5.38
N GLY A 30 0.25 6.83 6.45
CA GLY A 30 0.51 7.60 7.68
C GLY A 30 -0.72 7.87 8.54
N ILE A 31 -1.90 7.35 8.15
CA ILE A 31 -3.16 7.42 8.89
C ILE A 31 -3.42 6.07 9.58
N HIS A 32 -3.34 4.98 8.81
CA HIS A 32 -3.55 3.62 9.30
C HIS A 32 -2.39 3.14 10.18
N LEU A 33 -1.16 3.48 9.82
CA LEU A 33 0.03 3.06 10.54
C LEU A 33 0.97 4.25 10.81
N HIS A 34 1.49 4.31 12.03
CA HIS A 34 2.54 5.25 12.37
C HIS A 34 3.83 4.93 11.58
N PRO A 35 4.63 5.93 11.16
CA PRO A 35 5.88 5.70 10.40
C PRO A 35 6.85 4.70 11.02
N ALA A 36 6.94 4.65 12.36
CA ALA A 36 7.77 3.67 13.06
C ALA A 36 7.27 2.24 12.85
N VAL A 37 5.95 2.02 12.81
CA VAL A 37 5.35 0.71 12.54
C VAL A 37 5.62 0.29 11.10
N VAL A 38 5.47 1.20 10.13
CA VAL A 38 5.81 0.95 8.72
C VAL A 38 7.24 0.43 8.59
N ARG A 39 8.22 1.12 9.19
CA ARG A 39 9.62 0.66 9.18
C ARG A 39 9.83 -0.69 9.89
N SER A 40 9.10 -0.92 10.99
CA SER A 40 9.21 -2.18 11.74
C SER A 40 8.68 -3.36 10.94
N VAL A 41 7.58 -3.20 10.20
CA VAL A 41 7.03 -4.24 9.31
C VAL A 41 8.07 -4.67 8.28
N PHE A 42 8.75 -3.73 7.60
CA PHE A 42 9.82 -4.07 6.67
C PHE A 42 11.00 -4.79 7.34
N ARG A 43 11.34 -4.45 8.58
CA ARG A 43 12.41 -5.12 9.33
C ARG A 43 12.03 -6.54 9.79
N TRP A 44 10.78 -6.75 10.18
CA TRP A 44 10.31 -8.04 10.68
C TRP A 44 10.03 -9.04 9.56
N PHE A 45 9.39 -8.57 8.49
CA PHE A 45 8.95 -9.44 7.40
C PHE A 45 9.92 -9.50 6.22
N GLY A 46 10.89 -8.59 6.17
CA GLY A 46 11.80 -8.45 5.03
C GLY A 46 11.15 -7.76 3.82
N ALA A 47 11.99 -7.23 2.95
CA ALA A 47 11.53 -6.50 1.74
C ALA A 47 10.81 -7.40 0.75
N GLU A 48 11.01 -8.72 0.82
CA GLU A 48 10.46 -9.71 -0.12
C GLU A 48 9.01 -10.09 0.18
N ARG A 49 8.55 -9.84 1.41
CA ARG A 49 7.23 -10.31 1.86
C ARG A 49 6.21 -9.19 2.01
N VAL A 50 6.65 -7.94 2.09
CA VAL A 50 5.74 -6.80 2.24
C VAL A 50 5.13 -6.43 0.89
N CYS A 51 3.81 -6.33 0.84
CA CYS A 51 3.05 -5.76 -0.27
C CYS A 51 2.45 -4.42 0.16
N LEU A 52 2.79 -3.34 -0.53
CA LEU A 52 2.09 -2.08 -0.34
C LEU A 52 0.73 -2.13 -1.03
N ILE A 53 -0.30 -1.76 -0.28
CA ILE A 53 -1.66 -1.59 -0.79
C ILE A 53 -2.17 -0.21 -0.40
N SER A 54 -3.20 0.25 -1.07
CA SER A 54 -3.89 1.50 -0.70
C SER A 54 -5.18 1.26 0.07
N ASP A 55 -5.85 0.14 -0.15
CA ASP A 55 -7.20 -0.12 0.37
C ASP A 55 -8.15 1.05 0.11
N SER A 56 -8.05 1.64 -1.10
CA SER A 56 -8.75 2.86 -1.47
C SER A 56 -10.25 2.63 -1.56
N MET A 57 -10.99 3.42 -0.81
CA MET A 57 -12.45 3.48 -0.94
C MET A 57 -12.86 4.45 -2.08
N ARG A 58 -14.15 4.42 -2.44
CA ARG A 58 -14.71 5.25 -3.54
C ARG A 58 -14.54 6.76 -3.38
N ALA A 59 -14.24 7.25 -2.18
CA ALA A 59 -13.96 8.66 -1.90
C ALA A 59 -12.49 9.04 -2.09
N ALA A 60 -11.61 8.11 -2.47
CA ALA A 60 -10.21 8.43 -2.74
C ALA A 60 -10.10 9.45 -3.89
N GLY A 61 -9.37 10.53 -3.65
CA GLY A 61 -9.23 11.64 -4.59
C GLY A 61 -10.43 12.59 -4.66
N MET A 62 -11.47 12.37 -3.87
CA MET A 62 -12.63 13.25 -3.78
C MET A 62 -12.43 14.34 -2.70
N PRO A 63 -13.17 15.48 -2.78
CA PRO A 63 -13.10 16.53 -1.76
C PRO A 63 -13.66 16.06 -0.41
N ASN A 64 -13.42 16.85 0.64
CA ASN A 64 -14.06 16.64 1.93
C ASN A 64 -15.57 16.57 1.78
N GLY A 65 -16.22 15.64 2.49
CA GLY A 65 -17.66 15.43 2.34
C GLY A 65 -18.14 14.12 2.95
N VAL A 66 -19.39 13.79 2.66
CA VAL A 66 -20.04 12.56 3.15
C VAL A 66 -20.19 11.58 1.99
N TYR A 67 -19.76 10.36 2.24
CA TYR A 67 -19.75 9.26 1.27
C TYR A 67 -20.38 8.01 1.87
N SER A 68 -20.35 6.89 1.15
CA SER A 68 -20.81 5.60 1.66
C SER A 68 -19.83 4.49 1.36
N LEU A 69 -19.69 3.54 2.29
CA LEU A 69 -18.92 2.31 2.14
C LEU A 69 -19.73 1.14 2.74
N GLY A 70 -20.09 0.15 1.91
CA GLY A 70 -20.85 -1.00 2.36
C GLY A 70 -22.20 -0.68 3.03
N GLY A 71 -22.85 0.42 2.63
CA GLY A 71 -24.11 0.91 3.23
C GLY A 71 -23.92 1.77 4.49
N GLN A 72 -22.71 1.94 4.96
CA GLN A 72 -22.40 2.82 6.10
C GLN A 72 -22.04 4.24 5.62
N THR A 73 -22.39 5.24 6.40
CA THR A 73 -22.00 6.64 6.15
C THR A 73 -20.53 6.83 6.54
N VAL A 74 -19.76 7.45 5.64
CA VAL A 74 -18.36 7.77 5.83
C VAL A 74 -18.13 9.27 5.69
N TYR A 75 -17.43 9.84 6.64
CA TYR A 75 -17.04 11.25 6.67
C TYR A 75 -15.58 11.37 6.19
N MET A 76 -15.38 12.11 5.09
CA MET A 76 -14.06 12.44 4.58
C MET A 76 -13.64 13.82 5.05
N THR A 77 -12.55 13.90 5.80
CA THR A 77 -11.98 15.16 6.28
C THR A 77 -10.46 15.09 6.16
N ASP A 78 -9.89 15.99 5.37
CA ASP A 78 -8.44 16.16 5.19
C ASP A 78 -7.70 14.84 4.86
N GLY A 79 -8.28 14.07 3.94
CA GLY A 79 -7.71 12.81 3.47
C GLY A 79 -7.93 11.62 4.40
N LYS A 80 -8.64 11.79 5.51
CA LYS A 80 -9.02 10.72 6.44
C LYS A 80 -10.51 10.41 6.30
N ALA A 81 -10.82 9.13 6.07
CA ALA A 81 -12.18 8.62 6.01
C ALA A 81 -12.54 7.90 7.32
N THR A 82 -13.63 8.31 7.97
CA THR A 82 -14.07 7.71 9.24
C THR A 82 -15.57 7.42 9.23
N LEU A 83 -15.96 6.43 10.00
CA LEU A 83 -17.36 6.25 10.42
C LEU A 83 -17.75 7.31 11.45
N GLU A 84 -19.03 7.33 11.84
CA GLU A 84 -19.57 8.27 12.83
C GLU A 84 -18.90 8.14 14.22
N ASP A 85 -18.49 6.93 14.59
CA ASP A 85 -17.79 6.64 15.85
C ASP A 85 -16.28 6.95 15.81
N GLY A 86 -15.77 7.47 14.68
CA GLY A 86 -14.36 7.79 14.47
C GLY A 86 -13.50 6.62 13.97
N THR A 87 -14.05 5.43 13.80
CA THR A 87 -13.34 4.28 13.22
C THR A 87 -12.90 4.61 11.79
N ILE A 88 -11.67 4.28 11.43
CA ILE A 88 -11.17 4.45 10.05
C ILE A 88 -11.95 3.52 9.13
N ALA A 89 -12.48 4.07 8.04
CA ALA A 89 -13.38 3.39 7.12
C ALA A 89 -12.72 3.16 5.74
N GLY A 90 -11.54 2.63 5.72
CA GLY A 90 -10.73 2.45 4.51
C GLY A 90 -9.89 3.69 4.17
N SER A 91 -9.09 3.59 3.11
CA SER A 91 -8.15 4.64 2.73
C SER A 91 -8.75 5.61 1.71
N ALA A 92 -8.37 6.87 1.83
CA ALA A 92 -8.66 7.92 0.86
C ALA A 92 -7.47 8.23 -0.06
N THR A 93 -6.42 7.41 0.00
CA THR A 93 -5.18 7.61 -0.76
C THR A 93 -5.02 6.60 -1.89
N CYS A 94 -4.11 6.85 -2.83
CA CYS A 94 -3.76 5.91 -3.90
C CYS A 94 -2.43 5.18 -3.58
N LEU A 95 -2.15 4.09 -4.31
CA LEU A 95 -0.94 3.30 -4.10
C LEU A 95 0.35 4.11 -4.34
N ALA A 96 0.37 5.01 -5.32
CA ALA A 96 1.52 5.87 -5.58
C ALA A 96 1.84 6.78 -4.38
N GLU A 97 0.82 7.27 -3.67
CA GLU A 97 1.00 8.03 -2.43
C GLU A 97 1.50 7.15 -1.29
N CYS A 98 0.95 5.94 -1.11
CA CYS A 98 1.45 4.98 -0.13
C CYS A 98 2.94 4.66 -0.36
N PHE A 99 3.34 4.44 -1.62
CA PHE A 99 4.73 4.23 -2.00
C PHE A 99 5.63 5.43 -1.61
N ARG A 100 5.26 6.65 -2.01
CA ARG A 100 6.01 7.87 -1.68
C ARG A 100 6.15 8.07 -0.17
N ARG A 101 5.07 7.85 0.58
CA ARG A 101 5.08 7.96 2.04
C ARG A 101 5.95 6.89 2.69
N ALA A 102 5.93 5.64 2.22
CA ALA A 102 6.83 4.61 2.72
C ALA A 102 8.31 5.05 2.61
N VAL A 103 8.71 5.59 1.45
CA VAL A 103 10.05 6.13 1.25
C VAL A 103 10.32 7.32 2.19
N SER A 104 9.39 8.26 2.32
CA SER A 104 9.53 9.42 3.21
C SER A 104 9.62 9.04 4.69
N PHE A 105 9.05 7.89 5.07
CA PHE A 105 9.15 7.34 6.42
C PHE A 105 10.47 6.61 6.67
N GLY A 106 11.36 6.51 5.66
CA GLY A 106 12.68 5.92 5.77
C GLY A 106 12.74 4.44 5.37
N VAL A 107 11.76 3.94 4.60
CA VAL A 107 11.90 2.66 3.90
C VAL A 107 12.85 2.86 2.71
N PRO A 108 13.86 2.00 2.49
CA PRO A 108 14.72 2.07 1.30
C PRO A 108 13.91 2.04 0.01
N LEU A 109 14.32 2.83 -0.97
CA LEU A 109 13.58 2.99 -2.24
C LEU A 109 13.38 1.66 -2.97
N ASP A 110 14.40 0.83 -3.04
CA ASP A 110 14.36 -0.50 -3.65
C ASP A 110 13.37 -1.44 -2.94
N ALA A 111 13.34 -1.42 -1.61
CA ALA A 111 12.39 -2.18 -0.81
C ALA A 111 10.94 -1.70 -1.05
N ALA A 112 10.72 -0.39 -1.09
CA ALA A 112 9.40 0.18 -1.35
C ALA A 112 8.92 -0.11 -2.79
N LEU A 113 9.82 -0.01 -3.79
CA LEU A 113 9.53 -0.38 -5.18
C LEU A 113 9.15 -1.86 -5.29
N ARG A 114 9.96 -2.74 -4.69
CA ARG A 114 9.68 -4.17 -4.66
C ARG A 114 8.31 -4.46 -4.05
N ALA A 115 8.00 -3.82 -2.92
CA ALA A 115 6.72 -3.98 -2.23
C ALA A 115 5.51 -3.46 -3.01
N ALA A 116 5.71 -2.52 -3.95
CA ALA A 116 4.64 -1.98 -4.79
C ALA A 116 4.53 -2.67 -6.16
N THR A 117 5.47 -3.56 -6.54
CA THR A 117 5.54 -4.15 -7.88
C THR A 117 5.75 -5.67 -7.86
N ILE A 118 6.94 -6.13 -7.51
CA ILE A 118 7.33 -7.55 -7.57
C ILE A 118 6.51 -8.39 -6.60
N ASN A 119 6.47 -7.99 -5.32
CA ASN A 119 5.84 -8.80 -4.30
C ASN A 119 4.33 -9.00 -4.53
N PRO A 120 3.52 -7.96 -4.83
CA PRO A 120 2.11 -8.18 -5.13
C PRO A 120 1.92 -9.04 -6.39
N ALA A 121 2.78 -8.90 -7.42
CA ALA A 121 2.72 -9.77 -8.60
C ALA A 121 3.01 -11.24 -8.26
N GLN A 122 3.96 -11.50 -7.35
CA GLN A 122 4.25 -12.84 -6.84
C GLN A 122 3.10 -13.38 -6.00
N ALA A 123 2.55 -12.56 -5.10
CA ALA A 123 1.46 -12.96 -4.20
C ALA A 123 0.22 -13.43 -4.96
N VAL A 124 -0.07 -12.84 -6.13
CA VAL A 124 -1.23 -13.22 -6.97
C VAL A 124 -0.87 -14.13 -8.13
N GLY A 125 0.38 -14.60 -8.24
CA GLY A 125 0.84 -15.55 -9.26
C GLY A 125 0.99 -14.95 -10.67
N LEU A 126 1.16 -13.64 -10.80
CA LEU A 126 1.30 -12.92 -12.08
C LEU A 126 2.72 -12.42 -12.35
N PHE A 127 3.71 -12.86 -11.59
CA PHE A 127 5.07 -12.34 -11.72
C PHE A 127 5.71 -12.65 -13.06
N ASP A 128 5.32 -13.73 -13.72
CA ASP A 128 5.84 -14.06 -15.07
C ASP A 128 5.35 -13.09 -16.15
N GLU A 129 4.24 -12.38 -15.90
CA GLU A 129 3.62 -11.45 -16.85
C GLU A 129 3.92 -9.98 -16.55
N LEU A 130 4.06 -9.60 -15.27
CA LEU A 130 4.21 -8.22 -14.82
C LEU A 130 5.03 -8.11 -13.52
N GLY A 131 5.16 -6.91 -12.96
CA GLY A 131 5.86 -6.65 -11.69
C GLY A 131 7.35 -6.37 -11.83
N SER A 132 7.94 -6.50 -13.03
CA SER A 132 9.33 -6.12 -13.30
C SER A 132 9.53 -5.72 -14.75
N ILE A 133 10.53 -4.89 -15.03
CA ILE A 133 10.94 -4.52 -16.39
C ILE A 133 11.86 -5.61 -16.93
N THR A 134 11.27 -6.61 -17.58
CA THR A 134 11.96 -7.76 -18.15
C THR A 134 11.40 -8.03 -19.55
N ALA A 135 12.27 -8.38 -20.51
CA ALA A 135 11.84 -8.70 -21.86
C ALA A 135 10.81 -9.84 -21.87
N GLY A 136 9.73 -9.65 -22.62
CA GLY A 136 8.60 -10.60 -22.71
C GLY A 136 7.46 -10.33 -21.74
N LYS A 137 7.65 -9.50 -20.71
CA LYS A 137 6.57 -9.07 -19.81
C LYS A 137 5.74 -7.93 -20.39
N ARG A 138 4.53 -7.75 -19.88
CA ARG A 138 3.65 -6.64 -20.24
C ARG A 138 4.28 -5.31 -19.84
N ALA A 139 4.32 -4.38 -20.79
CA ALA A 139 4.95 -3.08 -20.60
C ALA A 139 4.01 -2.08 -19.90
N ASP A 140 3.65 -2.38 -18.65
CA ASP A 140 3.00 -1.44 -17.74
C ASP A 140 4.11 -0.75 -16.93
N VAL A 141 4.46 0.47 -17.32
CA VAL A 141 5.64 1.17 -16.79
C VAL A 141 5.29 2.57 -16.33
N LEU A 142 5.78 2.94 -15.14
CA LEU A 142 5.74 4.30 -14.63
C LEU A 142 7.13 4.91 -14.72
N VAL A 143 7.23 6.11 -15.27
CA VAL A 143 8.41 6.97 -15.12
C VAL A 143 8.08 7.97 -14.03
N LEU A 144 8.91 8.04 -13.01
CA LEU A 144 8.74 8.92 -11.87
C LEU A 144 9.76 10.04 -11.93
N ASP A 145 9.36 11.23 -11.49
CA ASP A 145 10.28 12.36 -11.27
C ASP A 145 11.13 12.16 -10.00
N GLU A 146 12.01 13.10 -9.71
CA GLU A 146 12.89 13.07 -8.53
C GLU A 146 12.13 13.09 -7.20
N THR A 147 10.85 13.50 -7.22
CA THR A 147 9.95 13.53 -6.06
C THR A 147 9.01 12.33 -6.01
N LEU A 148 9.27 11.35 -6.89
CA LEU A 148 8.51 10.09 -7.03
C LEU A 148 7.06 10.29 -7.48
N HIS A 149 6.75 11.36 -8.21
CA HIS A 149 5.45 11.54 -8.86
C HIS A 149 5.48 10.99 -10.29
N PRO A 150 4.37 10.41 -10.77
CA PRO A 150 4.27 9.90 -12.14
C PRO A 150 4.42 11.01 -13.18
N GLU A 151 5.53 10.97 -13.94
CA GLU A 151 5.80 11.84 -15.09
C GLU A 151 5.24 11.25 -16.38
N LYS A 152 5.48 9.93 -16.61
CA LYS A 152 4.92 9.20 -17.76
C LYS A 152 4.33 7.87 -17.32
N ILE A 153 3.23 7.49 -17.95
CA ILE A 153 2.51 6.26 -17.68
C ILE A 153 2.37 5.48 -18.99
N PHE A 154 2.81 4.24 -19.01
CA PHE A 154 2.63 3.31 -20.11
C PHE A 154 1.75 2.15 -19.64
N ILE A 155 0.76 1.78 -20.44
CA ILE A 155 -0.11 0.62 -20.23
C ILE A 155 -0.03 -0.24 -21.47
N GLY A 156 0.46 -1.48 -21.34
CA GLY A 156 0.68 -2.37 -22.47
C GLY A 156 1.62 -1.78 -23.54
N GLY A 157 2.58 -0.93 -23.13
CA GLY A 157 3.52 -0.26 -24.04
C GLY A 157 2.99 1.03 -24.68
N VAL A 158 1.72 1.42 -24.41
CA VAL A 158 1.14 2.66 -24.93
C VAL A 158 1.21 3.74 -23.86
N GLN A 159 1.81 4.89 -24.20
CA GLN A 159 1.86 6.03 -23.29
C GLN A 159 0.45 6.64 -23.14
N THR A 160 -0.03 6.75 -21.89
CA THR A 160 -1.34 7.29 -21.52
C THR A 160 -1.24 8.66 -20.84
N LYS A 161 -0.08 9.00 -20.35
CA LYS A 161 0.29 10.30 -19.77
C LYS A 161 1.72 10.64 -20.13
#